data_e88b3bb62d69e8ddd89002eead8b3761
#
_entry.id   e88b3bb62d69e8ddd89002eead8b3761
#
_cell.length_a   1.000
_cell.length_b   1.000
_cell.length_c   1.000
_cell.angle_alpha   90.00
_cell.angle_beta   90.00
_cell.angle_gamma   90.00
#
_symmetry.space_group_name_H-M   'P 1'
#
loop_
_entity.id
_entity.type
_entity.pdbx_description
1 polymer ?
#
loop_
_entity_poly.entity_id
_entity_poly.type
_entity_poly.pdbx_seq_one_letter_code
_entity_poly.pdbx_strand_id
1 'polypeptide(L)'
;MRNLINRIHDTDYTEANSIIKSLCGIVNYFSSEQEKIDFISHLEVDISFVQEDKVSYGDWQTPISLAEKICDIHLSKFGSPDIVIEPTCGLGAFVVSALRKFPNIKEFYAIEINHKYVSELKLKILLNALNSPSHSHPDIYIYNADFFEFDFIPIIEKSKRKGWNMAVIGNPPWVTNSTQGRNNSKNIPFKSNIYNLKGIDAITGKSNFDISEYITLKLLQLSQINNGGISFLLKNSVIRNILTKQHTERLNLGNIEQKLIDASMEFDVSVDASCFFAQFGCSPSFICNVSDFYSNTYIQQFGWVNESFVSDTKSYSAVSKYYGKSSYIWRSGIKHDCASILELTLSNGVYTNGLGETVQIEEDLIYPLLKSSDINNYQENQFRKFILVPQRKVGQDTSELKYSHPLAFSYLSKYENAFSSRKSSIYKGKDKFSIFGIGDYSFKPYKIVVSSLYKSIRFILVSLTDGKPIMVDDTCYQLDFDSLDEAKCILDALNSKEISSLLQSLIFKDAKRVVTKSLLMRLDLTQLCRDKGATIASQRFNNGATQQLSLFD
;
A
#
# COMPACT_ATOMS: atom_id res chain seq x y z
N MET A 1 -2.31 42.33 -20.73
CA MET A 1 -3.61 41.67 -20.98
C MET A 1 -4.48 42.45 -21.96
N ARG A 2 -4.90 43.70 -21.75
CA ARG A 2 -5.75 44.48 -22.72
C ARG A 2 -5.23 44.46 -24.15
N ASN A 3 -3.93 44.69 -24.38
CA ASN A 3 -3.33 44.64 -25.72
C ASN A 3 -3.45 43.27 -26.37
N LEU A 4 -3.41 42.21 -25.59
CA LEU A 4 -3.62 40.83 -26.10
C LEU A 4 -5.09 40.65 -26.50
N ILE A 5 -6.03 41.04 -25.63
CA ILE A 5 -7.47 40.92 -25.91
C ILE A 5 -7.79 41.63 -27.22
N ASN A 6 -7.35 42.87 -27.41
CA ASN A 6 -7.56 43.61 -28.66
C ASN A 6 -6.98 42.90 -29.89
N ARG A 7 -5.87 42.18 -29.75
CA ARG A 7 -5.24 41.44 -30.86
C ARG A 7 -5.99 40.16 -31.23
N ILE A 8 -6.62 39.49 -30.27
CA ILE A 8 -7.31 38.22 -30.50
C ILE A 8 -8.82 38.37 -30.69
N HIS A 9 -9.39 39.57 -30.40
CA HIS A 9 -10.81 39.83 -30.48
C HIS A 9 -11.36 39.66 -31.92
N ASP A 10 -10.67 40.24 -32.89
CA ASP A 10 -11.11 40.26 -34.28
C ASP A 10 -10.53 39.11 -35.14
N THR A 11 -9.83 38.15 -34.54
CA THR A 11 -9.27 36.98 -35.20
C THR A 11 -10.11 35.74 -34.94
N ASP A 12 -10.02 34.70 -35.78
CA ASP A 12 -10.56 33.39 -35.45
C ASP A 12 -9.72 32.72 -34.35
N TYR A 13 -10.26 31.63 -33.77
CA TYR A 13 -9.56 30.95 -32.65
C TYR A 13 -8.23 30.31 -33.07
N THR A 14 -8.03 29.99 -34.36
CA THR A 14 -6.78 29.39 -34.87
C THR A 14 -5.70 30.44 -34.99
N GLU A 15 -6.02 31.65 -35.46
CA GLU A 15 -5.13 32.76 -35.49
C GLU A 15 -4.83 33.28 -34.05
N ALA A 16 -5.85 33.32 -33.19
CA ALA A 16 -5.69 33.62 -31.77
C ALA A 16 -4.72 32.62 -31.07
N ASN A 17 -4.84 31.34 -31.36
CA ASN A 17 -3.90 30.31 -30.87
C ASN A 17 -2.47 30.57 -31.37
N SER A 18 -2.28 31.00 -32.62
CA SER A 18 -0.95 31.32 -33.17
C SER A 18 -0.34 32.52 -32.47
N ILE A 19 -1.12 33.55 -32.16
CA ILE A 19 -0.71 34.72 -31.38
C ILE A 19 -0.28 34.29 -29.97
N ILE A 20 -1.12 33.50 -29.26
CA ILE A 20 -0.84 33.04 -27.90
C ILE A 20 0.36 32.09 -27.88
N LYS A 21 0.48 31.19 -28.84
CA LYS A 21 1.66 30.32 -28.98
C LYS A 21 2.95 31.14 -29.05
N SER A 22 2.97 32.21 -29.85
CA SER A 22 4.14 33.08 -29.94
C SER A 22 4.53 33.78 -28.64
N LEU A 23 3.57 33.98 -27.74
CA LEU A 23 3.76 34.65 -26.45
C LEU A 23 4.19 33.70 -25.33
N CYS A 24 3.59 32.51 -25.25
CA CYS A 24 3.76 31.61 -24.10
C CYS A 24 4.00 30.14 -24.45
N GLY A 25 4.04 29.76 -25.73
CA GLY A 25 4.28 28.40 -26.19
C GLY A 25 3.05 27.48 -26.22
N ILE A 26 1.89 27.88 -25.67
CA ILE A 26 0.69 27.03 -25.68
C ILE A 26 0.14 26.91 -27.10
N VAL A 27 0.13 25.68 -27.64
CA VAL A 27 -0.27 25.39 -29.05
C VAL A 27 -1.79 25.39 -29.18
N ASN A 28 -2.49 24.81 -28.22
CA ASN A 28 -3.94 24.57 -28.24
C ASN A 28 -4.65 25.34 -27.11
N TYR A 29 -4.46 26.67 -27.05
CA TYR A 29 -5.05 27.48 -26.00
C TYR A 29 -6.59 27.43 -26.04
N PHE A 30 -7.18 27.62 -27.23
CA PHE A 30 -8.60 27.47 -27.49
C PHE A 30 -8.86 26.23 -28.33
N SER A 31 -9.90 25.47 -27.97
CA SER A 31 -10.38 24.32 -28.73
C SER A 31 -11.49 24.68 -29.74
N SER A 32 -12.12 25.86 -29.56
CA SER A 32 -13.22 26.35 -30.38
C SER A 32 -13.32 27.88 -30.32
N GLU A 33 -14.07 28.43 -31.26
CA GLU A 33 -14.42 29.85 -31.25
C GLU A 33 -15.21 30.25 -30.00
N GLN A 34 -16.10 29.38 -29.52
CA GLN A 34 -16.87 29.62 -28.31
C GLN A 34 -15.97 29.76 -27.07
N GLU A 35 -14.96 28.88 -26.90
CA GLU A 35 -14.00 28.96 -25.79
C GLU A 35 -13.22 30.29 -25.83
N LYS A 36 -12.87 30.79 -27.02
CA LYS A 36 -12.23 32.10 -27.18
C LYS A 36 -13.14 33.23 -26.74
N ILE A 37 -14.41 33.23 -27.18
CA ILE A 37 -15.41 34.24 -26.83
C ILE A 37 -15.65 34.23 -25.32
N ASP A 38 -15.82 33.08 -24.71
CA ASP A 38 -16.03 32.92 -23.27
C ASP A 38 -14.82 33.45 -22.47
N PHE A 39 -13.60 33.15 -22.93
CA PHE A 39 -12.37 33.65 -22.32
C PHE A 39 -12.30 35.18 -22.34
N ILE A 40 -12.60 35.83 -23.48
CA ILE A 40 -12.58 37.26 -23.60
C ILE A 40 -13.63 37.91 -22.68
N SER A 41 -14.86 37.36 -22.66
CA SER A 41 -15.95 37.83 -21.81
C SER A 41 -15.68 37.70 -20.31
N HIS A 42 -15.02 36.60 -19.88
CA HIS A 42 -14.67 36.40 -18.46
C HIS A 42 -13.54 37.30 -17.97
N LEU A 43 -12.64 37.76 -18.85
CA LEU A 43 -11.59 38.69 -18.48
C LEU A 43 -12.10 40.13 -18.25
N GLU A 44 -13.31 40.42 -18.67
CA GLU A 44 -14.00 41.71 -18.42
C GLU A 44 -14.75 41.73 -17.07
N VAL A 45 -14.94 40.55 -16.43
CA VAL A 45 -15.61 40.38 -15.14
C VAL A 45 -14.61 39.79 -14.12
N ASP A 46 -14.54 40.43 -12.95
CA ASP A 46 -13.59 40.12 -11.85
C ASP A 46 -13.48 38.63 -11.53
N ILE A 47 -12.26 38.09 -11.54
CA ILE A 47 -11.98 36.65 -11.39
C ILE A 47 -11.82 36.29 -9.91
N SER A 48 -12.89 35.81 -9.28
CA SER A 48 -12.81 35.07 -8.01
C SER A 48 -12.91 33.57 -8.26
N PHE A 49 -11.80 32.84 -8.10
CA PHE A 49 -11.79 31.39 -8.21
C PHE A 49 -12.23 30.73 -6.89
N VAL A 50 -13.26 29.90 -6.95
CA VAL A 50 -13.77 29.11 -5.81
C VAL A 50 -13.10 27.75 -5.80
N GLN A 51 -12.48 27.42 -4.66
CA GLN A 51 -11.99 26.06 -4.37
C GLN A 51 -13.18 25.16 -3.97
N GLU A 52 -13.61 24.28 -4.85
CA GLU A 52 -14.58 23.23 -4.54
C GLU A 52 -13.96 21.84 -4.63
N ASP A 53 -14.23 21.00 -3.59
CA ASP A 53 -14.02 19.55 -3.49
C ASP A 53 -12.59 18.99 -3.67
N LYS A 54 -11.69 19.30 -2.74
CA LYS A 54 -10.36 18.68 -2.64
C LYS A 54 -10.37 17.18 -2.31
N VAL A 55 -11.42 16.66 -1.69
CA VAL A 55 -11.43 15.31 -1.09
C VAL A 55 -11.90 14.21 -2.03
N SER A 56 -12.76 14.52 -3.02
CA SER A 56 -13.40 13.49 -3.85
C SER A 56 -12.46 12.82 -4.88
N TYR A 57 -11.41 13.53 -5.32
CA TYR A 57 -10.48 13.03 -6.34
C TYR A 57 -9.10 12.61 -5.80
N GLY A 58 -8.84 12.76 -4.49
CA GLY A 58 -7.50 12.60 -3.93
C GLY A 58 -6.53 13.67 -4.46
N ASP A 59 -7.06 14.86 -4.72
CA ASP A 59 -6.39 15.98 -5.35
C ASP A 59 -5.59 16.78 -4.32
N TRP A 60 -4.35 16.35 -4.13
CA TRP A 60 -3.38 17.06 -3.30
C TRP A 60 -2.49 17.91 -4.18
N GLN A 61 -2.79 19.22 -4.25
CA GLN A 61 -2.00 20.15 -5.03
C GLN A 61 -0.58 20.26 -4.50
N THR A 62 0.39 20.04 -5.38
CA THR A 62 1.80 20.02 -5.00
C THR A 62 2.32 21.45 -4.78
N PRO A 63 3.03 21.73 -3.65
CA PRO A 63 3.72 23.01 -3.48
C PRO A 63 4.75 23.24 -4.60
N ILE A 64 4.81 24.47 -5.12
CA ILE A 64 5.76 24.83 -6.20
C ILE A 64 7.21 24.55 -5.78
N SER A 65 7.57 24.86 -4.53
CA SER A 65 8.91 24.62 -3.99
C SER A 65 9.31 23.14 -4.00
N LEU A 66 8.36 22.24 -3.71
CA LEU A 66 8.57 20.81 -3.79
C LEU A 66 8.72 20.35 -5.24
N ALA A 67 7.85 20.81 -6.15
CA ALA A 67 7.92 20.48 -7.57
C ALA A 67 9.25 20.96 -8.20
N GLU A 68 9.71 22.18 -7.86
CA GLU A 68 11.01 22.72 -8.33
C GLU A 68 12.19 21.85 -7.87
N LYS A 69 12.22 21.45 -6.58
CA LYS A 69 13.25 20.53 -6.07
C LYS A 69 13.24 19.17 -6.79
N ILE A 70 12.07 18.61 -7.07
CA ILE A 70 11.94 17.36 -7.81
C ILE A 70 12.47 17.53 -9.24
N CYS A 71 12.17 18.64 -9.91
CA CYS A 71 12.73 18.95 -11.24
C CYS A 71 14.26 19.10 -11.19
N ASP A 72 14.82 19.78 -10.18
CA ASP A 72 16.28 19.89 -10.00
C ASP A 72 16.94 18.52 -9.82
N ILE A 73 16.34 17.62 -9.03
CA ILE A 73 16.84 16.25 -8.85
C ILE A 73 16.71 15.47 -10.15
N HIS A 74 15.60 15.58 -10.88
CA HIS A 74 15.40 14.94 -12.18
C HIS A 74 16.50 15.37 -13.16
N LEU A 75 16.72 16.68 -13.29
CA LEU A 75 17.76 17.26 -14.16
C LEU A 75 19.15 16.71 -13.82
N SER A 76 19.49 16.66 -12.53
CA SER A 76 20.77 16.14 -12.04
C SER A 76 20.97 14.65 -12.37
N LYS A 77 19.88 13.84 -12.32
CA LYS A 77 19.96 12.38 -12.49
C LYS A 77 19.88 11.93 -13.94
N PHE A 78 19.01 12.54 -14.72
CA PHE A 78 18.62 12.06 -16.04
C PHE A 78 18.98 13.04 -17.17
N GLY A 79 19.55 14.21 -16.84
CA GLY A 79 19.86 15.27 -17.79
C GLY A 79 18.64 16.10 -18.18
N SER A 80 18.88 17.10 -19.05
CA SER A 80 17.81 17.96 -19.54
C SER A 80 16.88 17.21 -20.49
N PRO A 81 15.57 17.21 -20.25
CA PRO A 81 14.62 16.56 -21.14
C PRO A 81 14.38 17.42 -22.39
N ASP A 82 14.19 16.75 -23.55
CA ASP A 82 13.66 17.35 -24.76
C ASP A 82 12.13 17.38 -24.77
N ILE A 83 11.52 16.37 -24.14
CA ILE A 83 10.06 16.20 -24.04
C ILE A 83 9.66 15.87 -22.60
N VAL A 84 8.58 16.52 -22.14
CA VAL A 84 8.04 16.32 -20.79
C VAL A 84 6.58 15.90 -20.88
N ILE A 85 6.20 14.91 -20.07
CA ILE A 85 4.83 14.42 -19.92
C ILE A 85 4.43 14.55 -18.46
N GLU A 86 3.37 15.31 -18.17
CA GLU A 86 2.68 15.36 -16.89
C GLU A 86 1.26 14.81 -17.04
N PRO A 87 1.01 13.57 -16.60
CA PRO A 87 -0.21 12.83 -16.96
C PRO A 87 -1.45 13.25 -16.17
N THR A 88 -1.31 14.02 -15.09
CA THR A 88 -2.38 14.51 -14.19
C THR A 88 -1.96 15.83 -13.59
N CYS A 89 -1.98 16.89 -14.42
CA CYS A 89 -1.25 18.10 -14.08
C CYS A 89 -1.92 19.02 -13.03
N GLY A 90 -3.20 18.81 -12.70
CA GLY A 90 -3.91 19.64 -11.73
C GLY A 90 -3.79 21.13 -12.07
N LEU A 91 -3.46 21.95 -11.07
CA LEU A 91 -3.19 23.39 -11.24
C LEU A 91 -1.78 23.70 -11.82
N GLY A 92 -1.04 22.67 -12.27
CA GLY A 92 0.20 22.80 -13.03
C GLY A 92 1.45 23.16 -12.24
N ALA A 93 1.56 22.70 -11.00
CA ALA A 93 2.76 22.94 -10.20
C ALA A 93 4.03 22.40 -10.90
N PHE A 94 3.98 21.17 -11.40
CA PHE A 94 5.10 20.57 -12.14
C PHE A 94 5.28 21.22 -13.52
N VAL A 95 4.19 21.60 -14.23
CA VAL A 95 4.31 22.32 -15.50
C VAL A 95 5.14 23.59 -15.34
N VAL A 96 4.74 24.46 -14.40
CA VAL A 96 5.42 25.74 -14.15
C VAL A 96 6.86 25.49 -13.67
N SER A 97 7.07 24.52 -12.78
CA SER A 97 8.40 24.21 -12.25
C SER A 97 9.33 23.65 -13.34
N ALA A 98 8.85 22.74 -14.17
CA ALA A 98 9.64 22.20 -15.27
C ALA A 98 10.00 23.24 -16.33
N LEU A 99 9.06 24.11 -16.70
CA LEU A 99 9.34 25.23 -17.62
C LEU A 99 10.41 26.20 -17.08
N ARG A 100 10.54 26.32 -15.76
CA ARG A 100 11.61 27.13 -15.14
C ARG A 100 12.95 26.43 -15.02
N LYS A 101 12.92 25.10 -14.77
CA LYS A 101 14.09 24.32 -14.39
C LYS A 101 14.76 23.58 -15.55
N PHE A 102 14.02 23.21 -16.58
CA PHE A 102 14.55 22.46 -17.71
C PHE A 102 14.83 23.38 -18.89
N PRO A 103 16.10 23.62 -19.23
CA PRO A 103 16.46 24.67 -20.18
C PRO A 103 16.18 24.31 -21.66
N ASN A 104 16.03 23.03 -21.99
CA ASN A 104 16.04 22.54 -23.36
C ASN A 104 14.75 21.82 -23.78
N ILE A 105 13.65 22.03 -23.06
CA ILE A 105 12.34 21.44 -23.44
C ILE A 105 11.97 21.91 -24.84
N LYS A 106 11.65 20.96 -25.71
CA LYS A 106 11.10 21.22 -27.06
C LYS A 106 9.58 21.10 -27.04
N GLU A 107 9.07 20.08 -26.33
CA GLU A 107 7.63 19.84 -26.24
C GLU A 107 7.24 19.46 -24.80
N PHE A 108 6.12 19.99 -24.34
CA PHE A 108 5.50 19.67 -23.06
C PHE A 108 4.07 19.18 -23.26
N TYR A 109 3.71 18.05 -22.67
CA TYR A 109 2.37 17.47 -22.72
C TYR A 109 1.80 17.38 -21.29
N ALA A 110 0.74 18.16 -21.03
CA ALA A 110 0.02 18.18 -19.76
C ALA A 110 -1.41 17.65 -19.98
N ILE A 111 -1.82 16.68 -19.18
CA ILE A 111 -3.15 16.08 -19.24
C ILE A 111 -3.87 16.32 -17.91
N GLU A 112 -5.13 16.77 -17.97
CA GLU A 112 -5.96 17.01 -16.80
C GLU A 112 -7.44 16.79 -17.13
N ILE A 113 -8.13 16.05 -16.28
CA ILE A 113 -9.55 15.74 -16.47
C ILE A 113 -10.47 16.91 -16.08
N ASN A 114 -10.04 17.73 -15.13
CA ASN A 114 -10.82 18.87 -14.64
C ASN A 114 -10.65 20.09 -15.56
N HIS A 115 -11.70 20.44 -16.27
CA HIS A 115 -11.71 21.57 -17.21
C HIS A 115 -11.35 22.91 -16.52
N LYS A 116 -11.79 23.13 -15.29
CA LYS A 116 -11.47 24.38 -14.55
C LYS A 116 -9.96 24.51 -14.31
N TYR A 117 -9.30 23.40 -13.93
CA TYR A 117 -7.84 23.37 -13.73
C TYR A 117 -7.07 23.60 -15.03
N VAL A 118 -7.55 23.03 -16.14
CA VAL A 118 -6.97 23.29 -17.47
C VAL A 118 -7.02 24.78 -17.82
N SER A 119 -8.18 25.41 -17.63
CA SER A 119 -8.38 26.85 -17.94
C SER A 119 -7.50 27.72 -17.04
N GLU A 120 -7.42 27.43 -15.75
CA GLU A 120 -6.57 28.15 -14.79
C GLU A 120 -5.06 27.98 -15.12
N LEU A 121 -4.63 26.79 -15.48
CA LEU A 121 -3.24 26.51 -15.87
C LEU A 121 -2.87 27.29 -17.15
N LYS A 122 -3.72 27.25 -18.18
CA LYS A 122 -3.52 28.00 -19.42
C LYS A 122 -3.36 29.50 -19.15
N LEU A 123 -4.25 30.06 -18.32
CA LEU A 123 -4.19 31.46 -17.94
C LEU A 123 -2.91 31.80 -17.14
N LYS A 124 -2.54 30.95 -16.20
CA LYS A 124 -1.32 31.13 -15.37
C LYS A 124 -0.04 31.15 -16.21
N ILE A 125 0.08 30.27 -17.19
CA ILE A 125 1.25 30.23 -18.09
C ILE A 125 1.27 31.50 -18.96
N LEU A 126 0.13 31.91 -19.51
CA LEU A 126 0.02 33.12 -20.30
C LEU A 126 0.39 34.38 -19.50
N LEU A 127 -0.14 34.52 -18.27
CA LEU A 127 0.19 35.66 -17.38
C LEU A 127 1.67 35.68 -17.03
N ASN A 128 2.29 34.55 -16.74
CA ASN A 128 3.71 34.45 -16.47
C ASN A 128 4.55 34.93 -17.67
N ALA A 129 4.17 34.51 -18.88
CA ALA A 129 4.86 34.93 -20.10
C ALA A 129 4.70 36.43 -20.42
N LEU A 130 3.52 37.00 -20.13
CA LEU A 130 3.30 38.44 -20.30
C LEU A 130 4.10 39.30 -19.30
N ASN A 131 4.31 38.78 -18.08
CA ASN A 131 5.09 39.47 -17.03
C ASN A 131 6.61 39.31 -17.20
N SER A 132 7.04 38.23 -17.87
CA SER A 132 8.45 37.90 -18.10
C SER A 132 8.64 37.39 -19.52
N PRO A 133 8.60 38.25 -20.54
CA PRO A 133 8.71 37.86 -21.94
C PRO A 133 10.02 37.10 -22.20
N SER A 134 9.91 35.93 -22.87
CA SER A 134 11.04 35.13 -23.37
C SER A 134 11.05 35.16 -24.90
N HIS A 135 12.23 35.04 -25.49
CA HIS A 135 12.37 34.96 -26.94
C HIS A 135 12.11 33.55 -27.52
N SER A 136 12.03 32.53 -26.66
CA SER A 136 11.80 31.16 -27.08
C SER A 136 11.00 30.40 -26.01
N HIS A 137 9.97 29.72 -26.45
CA HIS A 137 9.13 28.84 -25.63
C HIS A 137 9.08 27.44 -26.25
N PRO A 138 9.00 26.37 -25.43
CA PRO A 138 8.67 25.05 -25.94
C PRO A 138 7.23 25.03 -26.48
N ASP A 139 6.92 24.08 -27.33
CA ASP A 139 5.54 23.78 -27.71
C ASP A 139 4.82 23.11 -26.53
N ILE A 140 3.83 23.78 -25.95
CA ILE A 140 3.07 23.30 -24.78
C ILE A 140 1.69 22.86 -25.24
N TYR A 141 1.37 21.59 -24.99
CA TYR A 141 0.07 20.99 -25.27
C TYR A 141 -0.62 20.68 -23.94
N ILE A 142 -1.78 21.30 -23.69
CA ILE A 142 -2.59 21.08 -22.49
C ILE A 142 -3.92 20.49 -22.91
N TYR A 143 -4.16 19.24 -22.49
CA TYR A 143 -5.36 18.49 -22.86
C TYR A 143 -6.33 18.37 -21.68
N ASN A 144 -7.60 18.73 -21.92
CA ASN A 144 -8.67 18.36 -21.02
C ASN A 144 -9.13 16.95 -21.39
N ALA A 145 -8.56 15.93 -20.74
CA ALA A 145 -8.80 14.54 -21.07
C ALA A 145 -8.64 13.64 -19.85
N ASP A 146 -9.33 12.49 -19.88
CA ASP A 146 -9.12 11.42 -18.93
C ASP A 146 -7.82 10.67 -19.29
N PHE A 147 -6.94 10.52 -18.30
CA PHE A 147 -5.69 9.73 -18.43
C PHE A 147 -5.95 8.32 -18.98
N PHE A 148 -7.04 7.68 -18.58
CA PHE A 148 -7.34 6.30 -18.97
C PHE A 148 -7.71 6.15 -20.46
N GLU A 149 -8.26 7.20 -21.04
CA GLU A 149 -8.69 7.27 -22.45
C GLU A 149 -7.64 7.94 -23.35
N PHE A 150 -6.68 8.67 -22.74
CA PHE A 150 -5.67 9.39 -23.50
C PHE A 150 -4.64 8.46 -24.15
N ASP A 151 -4.40 8.65 -25.45
CA ASP A 151 -3.40 7.90 -26.21
C ASP A 151 -2.01 8.55 -26.14
N PHE A 152 -1.14 7.98 -25.30
CA PHE A 152 0.25 8.40 -25.15
C PHE A 152 1.18 7.86 -26.22
N ILE A 153 0.77 6.85 -27.01
CA ILE A 153 1.63 6.14 -27.96
C ILE A 153 2.26 7.09 -28.98
N PRO A 154 1.52 8.01 -29.64
CA PRO A 154 2.12 8.92 -30.63
C PRO A 154 3.22 9.81 -30.05
N ILE A 155 3.06 10.26 -28.80
CA ILE A 155 4.01 11.13 -28.10
C ILE A 155 5.30 10.34 -27.80
N ILE A 156 5.16 9.15 -27.25
CA ILE A 156 6.26 8.26 -26.86
C ILE A 156 7.05 7.78 -28.08
N GLU A 157 6.35 7.38 -29.15
CA GLU A 157 6.98 6.99 -30.41
C GLU A 157 7.70 8.16 -31.10
N LYS A 158 7.14 9.37 -31.03
CA LYS A 158 7.80 10.58 -31.53
C LYS A 158 9.11 10.81 -30.80
N SER A 159 9.12 10.75 -29.46
CA SER A 159 10.31 10.86 -28.64
C SER A 159 11.38 9.84 -29.04
N LYS A 160 10.98 8.57 -29.20
CA LYS A 160 11.85 7.48 -29.63
C LYS A 160 12.47 7.75 -31.01
N ARG A 161 11.64 8.10 -32.02
CA ARG A 161 12.12 8.38 -33.39
C ARG A 161 13.09 9.55 -33.47
N LYS A 162 12.92 10.54 -32.57
CA LYS A 162 13.78 11.72 -32.50
C LYS A 162 15.01 11.49 -31.64
N GLY A 163 15.12 10.38 -30.92
CA GLY A 163 16.17 10.13 -29.94
C GLY A 163 16.13 11.13 -28.76
N TRP A 164 14.96 11.67 -28.46
CA TRP A 164 14.77 12.67 -27.42
C TRP A 164 14.86 12.08 -26.01
N ASN A 165 15.42 12.86 -25.10
CA ASN A 165 15.41 12.57 -23.68
C ASN A 165 14.03 12.92 -23.11
N MET A 166 13.34 11.95 -22.48
CA MET A 166 11.96 12.08 -22.02
C MET A 166 11.90 12.17 -20.49
N ALA A 167 11.19 13.17 -19.97
CA ALA A 167 10.80 13.23 -18.57
C ALA A 167 9.31 12.91 -18.41
N VAL A 168 8.99 12.00 -17.49
CA VAL A 168 7.64 11.80 -16.98
C VAL A 168 7.63 12.29 -15.55
N ILE A 169 6.88 13.35 -15.26
CA ILE A 169 6.88 14.02 -13.95
C ILE A 169 5.45 14.22 -13.43
N GLY A 170 5.26 14.32 -12.14
CA GLY A 170 3.94 14.66 -11.57
C GLY A 170 3.66 14.08 -10.19
N ASN A 171 2.43 14.33 -9.76
CA ASN A 171 1.84 13.80 -8.54
C ASN A 171 0.49 13.12 -8.89
N PRO A 172 0.48 11.86 -9.33
CA PRO A 172 -0.77 11.16 -9.65
C PRO A 172 -1.62 10.95 -8.40
N PRO A 173 -2.97 10.90 -8.52
CA PRO A 173 -3.90 10.88 -7.38
C PRO A 173 -3.73 9.66 -6.47
N TRP A 174 -3.67 9.87 -5.13
CA TRP A 174 -3.42 8.84 -4.11
C TRP A 174 -4.71 8.20 -3.59
N VAL A 175 -5.56 7.72 -4.46
CA VAL A 175 -6.85 7.11 -4.11
C VAL A 175 -6.94 5.68 -4.59
N THR A 176 -7.73 4.86 -3.86
CA THR A 176 -8.01 3.49 -4.27
C THR A 176 -9.31 3.42 -5.07
N ASN A 177 -9.42 2.47 -5.99
CA ASN A 177 -10.65 2.21 -6.77
C ASN A 177 -11.90 2.05 -5.90
N SER A 178 -11.77 1.39 -4.74
CA SER A 178 -12.90 1.18 -3.83
C SER A 178 -13.39 2.48 -3.19
N THR A 179 -12.52 3.45 -2.98
CA THR A 179 -12.88 4.76 -2.45
C THR A 179 -13.63 5.58 -3.50
N GLN A 180 -13.17 5.60 -4.74
CA GLN A 180 -13.86 6.27 -5.85
C GLN A 180 -15.20 5.62 -6.19
N GLY A 181 -15.30 4.29 -6.16
CA GLY A 181 -16.56 3.57 -6.36
C GLY A 181 -17.63 3.89 -5.31
N ARG A 182 -17.25 4.18 -4.07
CA ARG A 182 -18.18 4.63 -3.02
C ARG A 182 -18.68 6.06 -3.23
N ASN A 183 -17.87 6.91 -3.84
CA ASN A 183 -18.20 8.31 -4.12
C ASN A 183 -18.91 8.50 -5.45
N ASN A 184 -19.37 7.41 -6.13
CA ASN A 184 -20.04 7.44 -7.44
C ASN A 184 -19.28 8.24 -8.52
N SER A 185 -17.95 8.33 -8.42
CA SER A 185 -17.15 9.02 -9.42
C SER A 185 -17.15 8.22 -10.72
N LYS A 186 -17.39 8.90 -11.83
CA LYS A 186 -17.38 8.28 -13.18
C LYS A 186 -15.95 7.93 -13.65
N ASN A 187 -14.94 8.33 -12.89
CA ASN A 187 -13.51 8.21 -13.23
C ASN A 187 -12.88 6.94 -12.64
N ILE A 188 -13.50 5.80 -12.88
CA ILE A 188 -12.95 4.49 -12.53
C ILE A 188 -12.45 3.85 -13.82
N PRO A 189 -11.17 3.41 -13.89
CA PRO A 189 -10.67 2.71 -15.07
C PRO A 189 -11.57 1.53 -15.39
N PHE A 190 -11.84 1.29 -16.66
CA PHE A 190 -12.46 0.05 -17.11
C PHE A 190 -11.73 -1.11 -16.44
N LYS A 191 -12.48 -2.10 -15.95
CA LYS A 191 -11.94 -3.31 -15.30
C LYS A 191 -11.04 -4.08 -16.27
N SER A 192 -9.89 -3.52 -16.58
CA SER A 192 -8.86 -4.21 -17.36
C SER A 192 -8.08 -5.09 -16.39
N ASN A 193 -7.88 -6.36 -16.75
CA ASN A 193 -7.12 -7.32 -15.98
C ASN A 193 -5.61 -7.03 -16.11
N ILE A 194 -5.16 -5.85 -15.64
CA ILE A 194 -3.78 -5.37 -15.75
C ILE A 194 -2.79 -6.31 -15.06
N TYR A 195 -3.27 -7.02 -14.04
CA TYR A 195 -2.45 -7.95 -13.27
C TYR A 195 -2.47 -9.38 -13.84
N ASN A 196 -3.10 -9.61 -15.01
CA ASN A 196 -3.27 -10.95 -15.59
C ASN A 196 -3.82 -11.99 -14.58
N LEU A 197 -4.73 -11.54 -13.71
CA LEU A 197 -5.35 -12.39 -12.69
C LEU A 197 -6.23 -13.46 -13.36
N LYS A 198 -6.33 -14.63 -12.72
CA LYS A 198 -7.19 -15.74 -13.18
C LYS A 198 -8.41 -15.90 -12.27
N GLY A 199 -9.52 -16.43 -12.81
CA GLY A 199 -10.73 -16.73 -12.05
C GLY A 199 -11.54 -15.50 -11.65
N ILE A 200 -12.12 -15.53 -10.44
CA ILE A 200 -12.99 -14.46 -9.92
C ILE A 200 -12.24 -13.13 -9.76
N ASP A 201 -10.96 -13.16 -9.43
CA ASP A 201 -10.12 -11.96 -9.30
C ASP A 201 -9.94 -11.25 -10.65
N ALA A 202 -9.96 -11.99 -11.79
CA ALA A 202 -9.94 -11.42 -13.13
C ALA A 202 -11.27 -10.75 -13.50
N ILE A 203 -12.39 -11.31 -13.02
CA ILE A 203 -13.75 -10.84 -13.33
C ILE A 203 -14.14 -9.64 -12.45
N THR A 204 -13.74 -9.67 -11.16
CA THR A 204 -14.07 -8.62 -10.21
C THR A 204 -13.08 -7.47 -10.25
N GLY A 205 -11.92 -7.67 -10.91
CA GLY A 205 -10.73 -6.87 -10.76
C GLY A 205 -10.40 -6.78 -9.26
N LYS A 206 -9.23 -7.19 -8.81
CA LYS A 206 -8.88 -7.04 -7.38
C LYS A 206 -9.15 -5.59 -7.01
N SER A 207 -10.28 -5.34 -6.38
CA SER A 207 -11.01 -4.08 -6.36
C SER A 207 -10.33 -2.95 -5.57
N ASN A 208 -9.06 -3.10 -5.22
CA ASN A 208 -8.39 -2.20 -4.30
C ASN A 208 -6.95 -1.86 -4.70
N PHE A 209 -6.70 -1.57 -5.99
CA PHE A 209 -5.42 -1.01 -6.40
C PHE A 209 -5.42 0.52 -6.26
N ASP A 210 -4.24 1.08 -6.08
CA ASP A 210 -4.02 2.53 -6.05
C ASP A 210 -3.98 3.08 -7.49
N ILE A 211 -4.72 4.16 -7.76
CA ILE A 211 -4.78 4.76 -9.10
C ILE A 211 -3.40 5.25 -9.53
N SER A 212 -2.61 5.78 -8.60
CA SER A 212 -1.24 6.21 -8.90
C SER A 212 -0.34 5.04 -9.35
N GLU A 213 -0.58 3.83 -8.82
CA GLU A 213 0.13 2.62 -9.27
C GLU A 213 -0.18 2.29 -10.72
N TYR A 214 -1.47 2.33 -11.10
CA TYR A 214 -1.89 2.08 -12.47
C TYR A 214 -1.29 3.08 -13.45
N ILE A 215 -1.41 4.38 -13.16
CA ILE A 215 -0.87 5.46 -13.98
C ILE A 215 0.63 5.25 -14.19
N THR A 216 1.36 4.99 -13.10
CA THR A 216 2.80 4.76 -13.15
C THR A 216 3.16 3.56 -14.01
N LEU A 217 2.53 2.40 -13.77
CA LEU A 217 2.83 1.17 -14.51
C LEU A 217 2.51 1.31 -16.00
N LYS A 218 1.38 1.94 -16.38
CA LYS A 218 1.02 2.18 -17.79
C LYS A 218 2.10 3.02 -18.50
N LEU A 219 2.54 4.11 -17.88
CA LEU A 219 3.58 4.97 -18.47
C LEU A 219 4.94 4.27 -18.52
N LEU A 220 5.32 3.53 -17.48
CA LEU A 220 6.56 2.75 -17.47
C LEU A 220 6.57 1.69 -18.57
N GLN A 221 5.47 0.96 -18.79
CA GLN A 221 5.35 -0.03 -19.85
C GLN A 221 5.49 0.59 -21.24
N LEU A 222 4.92 1.75 -21.47
CA LEU A 222 5.00 2.46 -22.75
C LEU A 222 6.40 3.03 -23.00
N SER A 223 7.10 3.46 -21.94
CA SER A 223 8.38 4.20 -22.02
C SER A 223 9.63 3.32 -21.98
N GLN A 224 9.51 2.00 -21.88
CA GLN A 224 10.61 1.03 -21.69
C GLN A 224 11.79 1.18 -22.64
N ILE A 225 11.55 1.67 -23.83
CA ILE A 225 12.53 1.75 -24.93
C ILE A 225 12.98 3.19 -25.22
N ASN A 226 12.52 4.15 -24.42
CA ASN A 226 12.91 5.56 -24.51
C ASN A 226 14.12 5.86 -23.63
N ASN A 227 14.82 6.94 -23.93
CA ASN A 227 15.82 7.52 -23.02
C ASN A 227 15.12 8.48 -22.06
N GLY A 228 15.61 8.59 -20.83
CA GLY A 228 15.08 9.54 -19.86
C GLY A 228 14.67 8.89 -18.54
N GLY A 229 13.73 9.52 -17.83
CA GLY A 229 13.32 9.04 -16.51
C GLY A 229 11.96 9.49 -16.06
N ILE A 230 11.50 8.87 -14.98
CA ILE A 230 10.28 9.23 -14.25
C ILE A 230 10.64 9.86 -12.91
N SER A 231 9.86 10.87 -12.51
CA SER A 231 9.95 11.50 -11.19
C SER A 231 8.54 11.80 -10.67
N PHE A 232 8.04 10.88 -9.85
CA PHE A 232 6.67 10.93 -9.33
C PHE A 232 6.63 11.02 -7.80
N LEU A 233 5.62 11.71 -7.28
CA LEU A 233 5.22 11.60 -5.88
C LEU A 233 4.28 10.41 -5.72
N LEU A 234 4.67 9.43 -4.92
CA LEU A 234 3.95 8.15 -4.75
C LEU A 234 3.91 7.72 -3.29
N LYS A 235 2.90 6.94 -2.94
CA LYS A 235 2.90 6.19 -1.67
C LYS A 235 4.04 5.17 -1.65
N ASN A 236 4.64 4.94 -0.49
CA ASN A 236 5.72 3.96 -0.33
C ASN A 236 5.32 2.55 -0.77
N SER A 237 4.05 2.16 -0.54
CA SER A 237 3.50 0.88 -0.98
C SER A 237 3.47 0.73 -2.50
N VAL A 238 3.16 1.81 -3.23
CA VAL A 238 3.14 1.82 -4.71
C VAL A 238 4.54 1.60 -5.26
N ILE A 239 5.55 2.26 -4.70
CA ILE A 239 6.95 2.09 -5.12
C ILE A 239 7.39 0.63 -4.97
N ARG A 240 7.03 -0.03 -3.87
CA ARG A 240 7.32 -1.46 -3.67
C ARG A 240 6.64 -2.35 -4.71
N ASN A 241 5.37 -2.06 -5.02
CA ASN A 241 4.64 -2.81 -6.04
C ASN A 241 5.28 -2.65 -7.43
N ILE A 242 5.77 -1.44 -7.77
CA ILE A 242 6.52 -1.19 -9.01
C ILE A 242 7.79 -2.06 -9.07
N LEU A 243 8.57 -2.14 -7.98
CA LEU A 243 9.76 -3.00 -7.95
C LEU A 243 9.41 -4.49 -8.06
N THR A 244 8.30 -4.90 -7.46
CA THR A 244 7.80 -6.28 -7.61
C THR A 244 7.45 -6.56 -9.07
N LYS A 245 6.77 -5.62 -9.74
CA LYS A 245 6.44 -5.71 -11.18
C LYS A 245 7.69 -5.65 -12.07
N GLN A 246 8.68 -4.83 -11.73
CA GLN A 246 9.96 -4.79 -12.41
C GLN A 246 10.60 -6.19 -12.49
N HIS A 247 10.55 -6.97 -11.42
CA HIS A 247 11.10 -8.32 -11.37
C HIS A 247 10.28 -9.31 -12.23
N THR A 248 8.96 -9.22 -12.21
CA THR A 248 8.06 -10.15 -12.93
C THR A 248 7.87 -9.78 -14.40
N GLU A 249 7.81 -8.50 -14.75
CA GLU A 249 7.48 -7.99 -16.08
C GLU A 249 8.69 -7.39 -16.82
N ARG A 250 9.82 -7.22 -16.14
CA ARG A 250 11.09 -6.66 -16.68
C ARG A 250 10.88 -5.33 -17.38
N LEU A 251 10.45 -4.31 -16.61
CA LEU A 251 10.13 -2.97 -17.12
C LEU A 251 11.36 -2.15 -17.61
N ASN A 252 12.57 -2.71 -17.61
CA ASN A 252 13.83 -2.08 -18.01
C ASN A 252 14.10 -0.74 -17.30
N LEU A 253 13.83 -0.71 -15.98
CA LEU A 253 14.11 0.44 -15.12
C LEU A 253 15.42 0.26 -14.38
N GLY A 254 16.26 1.29 -14.38
CA GLY A 254 17.47 1.34 -13.56
C GLY A 254 17.56 2.63 -12.75
N ASN A 255 18.64 2.78 -12.00
CA ASN A 255 18.88 3.95 -11.15
C ASN A 255 17.69 4.32 -10.29
N ILE A 256 17.05 3.27 -9.68
CA ILE A 256 15.81 3.41 -8.93
C ILE A 256 16.11 3.99 -7.55
N GLU A 257 15.44 5.09 -7.23
CA GLU A 257 15.61 5.79 -5.95
C GLU A 257 14.27 6.24 -5.39
N GLN A 258 14.14 6.11 -4.09
CA GLN A 258 13.06 6.62 -3.27
C GLN A 258 13.59 7.68 -2.31
N LYS A 259 13.06 8.90 -2.37
CA LYS A 259 13.38 9.95 -1.41
C LYS A 259 12.18 10.21 -0.51
N LEU A 260 12.34 9.90 0.78
CA LEU A 260 11.27 10.05 1.78
C LEU A 260 10.93 11.54 1.99
N ILE A 261 9.67 11.88 1.90
CA ILE A 261 9.13 13.21 2.24
C ILE A 261 8.29 13.14 3.51
N ASP A 262 8.13 14.25 4.18
CA ASP A 262 7.12 14.42 5.22
C ASP A 262 5.80 14.86 4.58
N ALA A 263 4.92 13.89 4.31
CA ALA A 263 3.63 14.17 3.68
C ALA A 263 2.68 14.97 4.56
N SER A 264 2.87 14.98 5.88
CA SER A 264 2.08 15.81 6.79
C SER A 264 2.49 17.29 6.65
N MET A 265 3.78 17.57 6.47
CA MET A 265 4.29 18.90 6.26
C MET A 265 3.94 19.45 4.86
N GLU A 266 4.03 18.60 3.83
CA GLU A 266 3.84 19.05 2.44
C GLU A 266 2.36 19.09 2.02
N PHE A 267 1.50 18.22 2.56
CA PHE A 267 0.13 17.99 2.09
C PHE A 267 -0.92 17.93 3.20
N ASP A 268 -0.54 18.03 4.47
CA ASP A 268 -1.43 17.87 5.64
C ASP A 268 -2.15 16.50 5.66
N VAL A 269 -1.42 15.44 5.30
CA VAL A 269 -1.95 14.06 5.26
C VAL A 269 -1.08 13.08 6.03
N SER A 270 -1.72 12.11 6.70
CA SER A 270 -1.04 11.04 7.43
C SER A 270 -0.84 9.81 6.53
N VAL A 271 0.00 9.96 5.50
CA VAL A 271 0.33 8.90 4.54
C VAL A 271 1.85 8.85 4.35
N ASP A 272 2.42 7.65 4.36
CA ASP A 272 3.84 7.47 4.02
C ASP A 272 4.04 7.60 2.50
N ALA A 273 4.60 8.72 2.07
CA ALA A 273 4.85 9.05 0.67
C ALA A 273 6.31 9.42 0.40
N SER A 274 6.69 9.36 -0.86
CA SER A 274 8.05 9.64 -1.32
C SER A 274 8.08 10.17 -2.74
N CYS A 275 9.19 10.82 -3.09
CA CYS A 275 9.55 11.04 -4.47
C CYS A 275 10.21 9.77 -5.02
N PHE A 276 9.66 9.23 -6.09
CA PHE A 276 10.15 8.08 -6.83
C PHE A 276 10.90 8.56 -8.08
N PHE A 277 12.11 8.06 -8.27
CA PHE A 277 12.95 8.33 -9.44
C PHE A 277 13.39 7.01 -10.06
N ALA A 278 13.25 6.88 -11.38
CA ALA A 278 13.78 5.73 -12.13
C ALA A 278 14.14 6.13 -13.56
N GLN A 279 15.16 5.51 -14.12
CA GLN A 279 15.63 5.71 -15.49
C GLN A 279 15.01 4.68 -16.41
N PHE A 280 14.57 5.09 -17.62
CA PHE A 280 14.09 4.21 -18.67
C PHE A 280 15.22 3.64 -19.52
N GLY A 281 14.92 2.58 -20.30
CA GLY A 281 15.75 2.10 -21.39
C GLY A 281 17.16 1.69 -20.99
N CYS A 282 17.37 1.34 -19.74
CA CYS A 282 18.67 0.94 -19.21
C CYS A 282 18.64 -0.50 -18.67
N SER A 283 19.79 -1.02 -18.27
CA SER A 283 19.87 -2.32 -17.62
C SER A 283 19.00 -2.33 -16.37
N PRO A 284 18.10 -3.32 -16.22
CA PRO A 284 17.16 -3.33 -15.12
C PRO A 284 17.85 -3.47 -13.77
N SER A 285 17.47 -2.63 -12.81
CA SER A 285 17.79 -2.76 -11.40
C SER A 285 16.59 -3.29 -10.64
N PHE A 286 16.82 -4.23 -9.74
CA PHE A 286 15.78 -4.79 -8.86
C PHE A 286 15.89 -4.27 -7.44
N ILE A 287 16.67 -3.20 -7.26
CA ILE A 287 16.99 -2.61 -5.97
C ILE A 287 16.68 -1.12 -6.03
N CYS A 288 16.10 -0.59 -4.96
CA CYS A 288 15.80 0.81 -4.76
C CYS A 288 16.63 1.39 -3.61
N ASN A 289 17.35 2.46 -3.88
CA ASN A 289 18.04 3.23 -2.84
C ASN A 289 17.05 4.17 -2.15
N VAL A 290 17.09 4.21 -0.82
CA VAL A 290 16.23 5.08 -0.01
C VAL A 290 17.09 6.14 0.67
N SER A 291 16.70 7.40 0.49
CA SER A 291 17.33 8.55 1.14
C SER A 291 16.28 9.53 1.68
N ASP A 292 16.67 10.39 2.57
CA ASP A 292 15.86 11.53 2.99
C ASP A 292 15.84 12.60 1.88
N PHE A 293 14.65 13.15 1.60
CA PHE A 293 14.48 14.12 0.51
C PHE A 293 15.16 15.46 0.80
N TYR A 294 15.15 15.89 2.06
CA TYR A 294 15.61 17.22 2.45
C TYR A 294 17.12 17.27 2.69
N SER A 295 17.65 16.28 3.41
CA SER A 295 19.08 16.17 3.75
C SER A 295 19.90 15.36 2.75
N ASN A 296 19.24 14.63 1.86
CA ASN A 296 19.86 13.67 0.94
C ASN A 296 20.67 12.54 1.65
N THR A 297 20.42 12.34 2.96
CA THR A 297 21.09 11.31 3.75
C THR A 297 20.60 9.94 3.32
N TYR A 298 21.53 9.04 3.00
CA TYR A 298 21.20 7.62 2.72
C TYR A 298 20.62 6.95 3.97
N ILE A 299 19.53 6.20 3.79
CA ILE A 299 18.83 5.49 4.86
C ILE A 299 19.04 3.99 4.72
N GLN A 300 18.63 3.40 3.61
CA GLN A 300 18.66 1.96 3.37
C GLN A 300 18.51 1.64 1.88
N GLN A 301 18.53 0.36 1.57
CA GLN A 301 18.29 -0.15 0.23
C GLN A 301 17.33 -1.34 0.35
N PHE A 302 16.25 -1.35 -0.44
CA PHE A 302 15.30 -2.45 -0.49
C PHE A 302 15.14 -2.99 -1.91
N GLY A 303 14.60 -4.19 -2.04
CA GLY A 303 14.34 -4.81 -3.34
C GLY A 303 14.58 -6.31 -3.32
N TRP A 304 14.95 -6.86 -4.46
CA TRP A 304 15.14 -8.29 -4.66
C TRP A 304 16.58 -8.72 -4.38
N VAL A 305 16.73 -9.68 -3.49
CA VAL A 305 18.00 -10.40 -3.26
C VAL A 305 17.71 -11.87 -3.56
N ASN A 306 18.27 -12.38 -4.63
CA ASN A 306 17.87 -13.67 -5.20
C ASN A 306 16.35 -13.68 -5.46
N GLU A 307 15.62 -14.65 -4.92
CA GLU A 307 14.17 -14.79 -5.08
C GLU A 307 13.36 -14.15 -3.92
N SER A 308 14.00 -13.30 -3.10
CA SER A 308 13.37 -12.70 -1.93
C SER A 308 13.27 -11.19 -2.04
N PHE A 309 12.06 -10.65 -1.89
CA PHE A 309 11.82 -9.21 -1.80
C PHE A 309 11.98 -8.74 -0.35
N VAL A 310 12.98 -7.88 -0.10
CA VAL A 310 13.43 -7.54 1.24
C VAL A 310 13.42 -6.03 1.47
N SER A 311 13.21 -5.62 2.73
CA SER A 311 13.18 -4.22 3.13
C SER A 311 14.57 -3.62 3.37
N ASP A 312 15.58 -4.47 3.65
CA ASP A 312 16.98 -4.08 3.80
C ASP A 312 17.88 -5.16 3.20
N THR A 313 18.41 -4.89 2.02
CA THR A 313 19.24 -5.85 1.27
C THR A 313 20.55 -6.18 1.97
N LYS A 314 21.17 -5.21 2.64
CA LYS A 314 22.45 -5.37 3.34
C LYS A 314 22.29 -6.25 4.57
N SER A 315 21.32 -5.93 5.42
CA SER A 315 21.03 -6.70 6.63
C SER A 315 20.58 -8.12 6.28
N TYR A 316 19.73 -8.27 5.24
CA TYR A 316 19.28 -9.58 4.77
C TYR A 316 20.46 -10.45 4.32
N SER A 317 21.37 -9.92 3.51
CA SER A 317 22.51 -10.68 2.98
C SER A 317 23.37 -11.30 4.08
N ALA A 318 23.49 -10.62 5.23
CA ALA A 318 24.27 -11.12 6.36
C ALA A 318 23.64 -12.31 7.09
N VAL A 319 22.30 -12.46 7.01
CA VAL A 319 21.53 -13.47 7.78
C VAL A 319 20.68 -14.38 6.90
N SER A 320 20.78 -14.26 5.58
CA SER A 320 19.93 -14.97 4.60
C SER A 320 19.99 -16.50 4.70
N LYS A 321 21.06 -17.07 5.27
CA LYS A 321 21.18 -18.53 5.52
C LYS A 321 20.09 -19.09 6.45
N TYR A 322 19.43 -18.22 7.24
CA TYR A 322 18.31 -18.60 8.11
C TYR A 322 16.94 -18.36 7.46
N TYR A 323 16.91 -17.88 6.22
CA TYR A 323 15.71 -17.77 5.42
C TYR A 323 15.52 -19.01 4.57
N GLY A 324 14.49 -19.77 4.84
CA GLY A 324 14.25 -21.05 4.18
C GLY A 324 12.82 -21.54 4.40
N LYS A 325 12.70 -22.79 4.83
CA LYS A 325 11.41 -23.41 5.17
C LYS A 325 11.39 -23.75 6.65
N SER A 326 10.37 -23.24 7.35
CA SER A 326 10.17 -23.57 8.75
C SER A 326 9.83 -25.05 8.92
N SER A 327 10.47 -25.71 9.87
CA SER A 327 10.11 -27.07 10.34
C SER A 327 8.89 -27.07 11.26
N TYR A 328 8.48 -25.90 11.74
CA TYR A 328 7.33 -25.71 12.62
C TYR A 328 6.19 -25.05 11.86
N ILE A 329 4.96 -25.42 12.20
CA ILE A 329 3.77 -24.88 11.53
C ILE A 329 3.16 -23.77 12.36
N TRP A 330 3.38 -22.53 11.94
CA TRP A 330 2.72 -21.36 12.52
C TRP A 330 1.23 -21.37 12.26
N ARG A 331 0.45 -21.08 13.29
CA ARG A 331 -1.00 -21.04 13.21
C ARG A 331 -1.52 -19.68 13.71
N SER A 332 -2.55 -19.17 13.03
CA SER A 332 -3.32 -18.02 13.51
C SER A 332 -4.10 -18.40 14.76
N GLY A 333 -4.30 -17.46 15.66
CA GLY A 333 -5.19 -17.64 16.79
C GLY A 333 -6.67 -17.66 16.41
N ILE A 334 -7.53 -17.68 17.41
CA ILE A 334 -8.97 -17.84 17.27
C ILE A 334 -9.60 -16.61 16.62
N LYS A 335 -10.37 -16.85 15.55
CA LYS A 335 -11.23 -15.88 14.89
C LYS A 335 -12.69 -16.20 15.17
N HIS A 336 -13.41 -15.26 15.76
CA HIS A 336 -14.82 -15.44 16.15
C HIS A 336 -15.77 -14.32 15.68
N ASP A 337 -15.26 -13.12 15.40
CA ASP A 337 -16.01 -11.93 14.97
C ASP A 337 -17.26 -11.61 15.83
N CYS A 338 -17.22 -11.96 17.13
CA CYS A 338 -18.31 -11.80 18.09
C CYS A 338 -17.75 -11.47 19.49
N ALA A 339 -16.88 -10.43 19.58
CA ALA A 339 -16.14 -10.10 20.78
C ALA A 339 -17.04 -9.73 21.98
N SER A 340 -18.16 -9.01 21.73
CA SER A 340 -19.09 -8.62 22.78
C SER A 340 -19.73 -9.79 23.54
N ILE A 341 -19.79 -10.97 22.91
CA ILE A 341 -20.44 -12.16 23.47
C ILE A 341 -19.43 -13.20 23.94
N LEU A 342 -18.41 -13.49 23.12
CA LEU A 342 -17.45 -14.57 23.38
C LEU A 342 -16.27 -14.15 24.27
N GLU A 343 -15.89 -12.86 24.25
CA GLU A 343 -14.82 -12.37 25.11
C GLU A 343 -15.37 -11.91 26.46
N LEU A 344 -14.82 -12.47 27.52
CA LEU A 344 -15.27 -12.25 28.89
C LEU A 344 -14.21 -11.49 29.69
N THR A 345 -14.66 -10.78 30.72
CA THR A 345 -13.80 -10.15 31.72
C THR A 345 -14.13 -10.76 33.09
N LEU A 346 -13.12 -11.16 33.84
CA LEU A 346 -13.29 -11.67 35.20
C LEU A 346 -13.07 -10.55 36.22
N SER A 347 -14.04 -10.34 37.09
CA SER A 347 -13.95 -9.39 38.21
C SER A 347 -14.65 -9.99 39.44
N ASN A 348 -13.94 -10.03 40.57
CA ASN A 348 -14.44 -10.59 41.83
C ASN A 348 -15.03 -12.01 41.69
N GLY A 349 -14.42 -12.85 40.87
CA GLY A 349 -14.89 -14.22 40.65
C GLY A 349 -16.11 -14.35 39.70
N VAL A 350 -16.55 -13.26 39.07
CA VAL A 350 -17.70 -13.24 38.16
C VAL A 350 -17.27 -12.88 36.76
N TYR A 351 -17.67 -13.68 35.77
CA TYR A 351 -17.46 -13.38 34.35
C TYR A 351 -18.54 -12.44 33.83
N THR A 352 -18.13 -11.41 33.10
CA THR A 352 -19.02 -10.49 32.37
C THR A 352 -18.64 -10.44 30.91
N ASN A 353 -19.63 -10.36 30.01
CA ASN A 353 -19.43 -10.20 28.57
C ASN A 353 -19.20 -8.71 28.19
N GLY A 354 -18.94 -8.45 26.91
CA GLY A 354 -18.72 -7.08 26.41
C GLY A 354 -19.95 -6.17 26.43
N LEU A 355 -21.14 -6.70 26.77
CA LEU A 355 -22.37 -5.94 26.99
C LEU A 355 -22.58 -5.57 28.48
N GLY A 356 -21.67 -5.99 29.37
CA GLY A 356 -21.76 -5.78 30.82
C GLY A 356 -22.69 -6.76 31.54
N GLU A 357 -23.13 -7.84 30.89
CA GLU A 357 -23.99 -8.84 31.47
C GLU A 357 -23.17 -9.96 32.13
N THR A 358 -23.65 -10.42 33.30
CA THR A 358 -23.06 -11.59 33.99
C THR A 358 -23.28 -12.86 33.16
N VAL A 359 -22.20 -13.65 33.06
CA VAL A 359 -22.17 -14.90 32.28
C VAL A 359 -22.04 -16.07 33.24
N GLN A 360 -23.01 -16.97 33.20
CA GLN A 360 -23.02 -18.24 33.96
C GLN A 360 -23.04 -19.38 32.94
N ILE A 361 -21.90 -20.03 32.75
CA ILE A 361 -21.69 -21.16 31.82
C ILE A 361 -20.76 -22.15 32.48
N GLU A 362 -20.63 -23.31 31.85
CA GLU A 362 -19.70 -24.34 32.27
C GLU A 362 -18.25 -23.83 32.16
N GLU A 363 -17.48 -23.93 33.24
CA GLU A 363 -16.13 -23.35 33.34
C GLU A 363 -15.11 -24.00 32.40
N ASP A 364 -15.30 -25.26 32.04
CA ASP A 364 -14.40 -25.99 31.15
C ASP A 364 -14.41 -25.46 29.70
N LEU A 365 -15.40 -24.63 29.33
CA LEU A 365 -15.45 -23.89 28.07
C LEU A 365 -14.79 -22.50 28.14
N ILE A 366 -14.38 -22.02 29.31
CA ILE A 366 -13.78 -20.71 29.50
C ILE A 366 -12.27 -20.83 29.60
N TYR A 367 -11.54 -20.10 28.77
CA TYR A 367 -10.08 -20.11 28.69
C TYR A 367 -9.51 -18.69 28.79
N PRO A 368 -8.30 -18.52 29.38
CA PRO A 368 -7.57 -17.26 29.27
C PRO A 368 -7.31 -16.91 27.81
N LEU A 369 -7.45 -15.62 27.43
CA LEU A 369 -7.24 -15.11 26.06
C LEU A 369 -6.12 -14.08 26.02
N LEU A 370 -5.15 -14.30 25.12
CA LEU A 370 -4.13 -13.32 24.76
C LEU A 370 -4.43 -12.68 23.41
N LYS A 371 -4.35 -11.35 23.40
CA LYS A 371 -4.48 -10.49 22.21
C LYS A 371 -3.13 -9.83 21.90
N SER A 372 -2.98 -9.31 20.69
CA SER A 372 -1.76 -8.57 20.30
C SER A 372 -1.34 -7.52 21.33
N SER A 373 -2.31 -6.80 21.92
CA SER A 373 -2.04 -5.77 22.93
C SER A 373 -1.41 -6.29 24.21
N ASP A 374 -1.49 -7.59 24.49
CA ASP A 374 -1.00 -8.18 25.72
C ASP A 374 0.46 -8.67 25.59
N ILE A 375 0.94 -8.90 24.35
CA ILE A 375 2.23 -9.54 24.08
C ILE A 375 3.41 -8.75 24.62
N ASN A 376 3.42 -7.42 24.44
CA ASN A 376 4.55 -6.59 24.86
C ASN A 376 4.70 -6.47 26.37
N ASN A 377 3.56 -6.51 27.10
CA ASN A 377 3.47 -6.36 28.55
C ASN A 377 3.04 -7.67 29.21
N TYR A 378 3.23 -8.81 28.55
CA TYR A 378 2.81 -10.10 29.07
C TYR A 378 3.47 -10.38 30.43
N GLN A 379 2.64 -10.71 31.39
CA GLN A 379 3.01 -11.23 32.70
C GLN A 379 2.30 -12.55 32.94
N GLU A 380 3.00 -13.52 33.46
CA GLU A 380 2.48 -14.86 33.74
C GLU A 380 1.26 -14.78 34.69
N ASN A 381 0.23 -15.53 34.38
CA ASN A 381 -1.02 -15.62 35.17
C ASN A 381 -1.82 -14.31 35.30
N GLN A 382 -1.57 -13.30 34.44
CA GLN A 382 -2.36 -12.07 34.41
C GLN A 382 -3.08 -11.93 33.05
N PHE A 383 -4.41 -12.07 33.05
CA PHE A 383 -5.21 -11.99 31.84
C PHE A 383 -6.30 -10.93 31.99
N ARG A 384 -6.36 -10.03 31.02
CA ARG A 384 -7.42 -9.01 30.92
C ARG A 384 -8.71 -9.58 30.33
N LYS A 385 -8.60 -10.67 29.55
CA LYS A 385 -9.69 -11.28 28.83
C LYS A 385 -9.66 -12.80 28.95
N PHE A 386 -10.86 -13.36 28.91
CA PHE A 386 -11.13 -14.77 28.77
C PHE A 386 -11.99 -14.98 27.53
N ILE A 387 -12.10 -16.20 27.04
CA ILE A 387 -12.92 -16.53 25.88
C ILE A 387 -13.74 -17.78 26.14
N LEU A 388 -15.01 -17.74 25.75
CA LEU A 388 -15.87 -18.92 25.63
C LEU A 388 -15.52 -19.64 24.31
N VAL A 389 -15.11 -20.90 24.40
CA VAL A 389 -14.70 -21.75 23.28
C VAL A 389 -15.76 -22.84 23.06
N PRO A 390 -16.68 -22.69 22.10
CA PRO A 390 -17.81 -23.61 21.90
C PRO A 390 -17.46 -24.90 21.17
N GLN A 391 -16.22 -25.05 20.67
CA GLN A 391 -15.78 -26.22 19.90
C GLN A 391 -14.28 -26.45 20.05
N ARG A 392 -13.82 -27.69 19.83
CA ARG A 392 -12.39 -28.03 19.91
C ARG A 392 -11.68 -28.06 18.54
N LYS A 393 -12.42 -28.22 17.45
CA LYS A 393 -11.87 -28.24 16.08
C LYS A 393 -12.84 -27.56 15.10
N VAL A 394 -12.29 -27.01 14.02
CA VAL A 394 -13.08 -26.41 12.95
C VAL A 394 -14.03 -27.46 12.34
N GLY A 395 -15.31 -27.08 12.17
CA GLY A 395 -16.34 -27.95 11.61
C GLY A 395 -16.96 -28.94 12.61
N GLN A 396 -16.66 -28.83 13.89
CA GLN A 396 -17.38 -29.55 14.94
C GLN A 396 -18.79 -28.98 15.05
N ASP A 397 -19.79 -29.86 15.18
CA ASP A 397 -21.18 -29.47 15.38
C ASP A 397 -21.37 -28.80 16.74
N THR A 398 -21.72 -27.51 16.73
CA THR A 398 -21.93 -26.73 17.95
C THR A 398 -23.34 -26.94 18.55
N SER A 399 -24.23 -27.62 17.86
CA SER A 399 -25.55 -27.97 18.39
C SER A 399 -25.47 -29.03 19.50
N GLU A 400 -24.41 -29.84 19.53
CA GLU A 400 -24.13 -30.83 20.58
C GLU A 400 -23.98 -30.18 21.97
N LEU A 401 -23.63 -28.90 22.05
CA LEU A 401 -23.57 -28.13 23.29
C LEU A 401 -24.90 -28.15 24.06
N LYS A 402 -26.03 -28.30 23.36
CA LYS A 402 -27.34 -28.41 23.99
C LYS A 402 -27.39 -29.54 25.02
N TYR A 403 -26.66 -30.60 24.79
CA TYR A 403 -26.67 -31.78 25.65
C TYR A 403 -25.46 -31.83 26.59
N SER A 404 -24.30 -31.43 26.12
CA SER A 404 -23.06 -31.49 26.89
C SER A 404 -22.83 -30.28 27.79
N HIS A 405 -23.25 -29.07 27.35
CA HIS A 405 -23.00 -27.80 28.03
C HIS A 405 -24.26 -26.88 27.91
N PRO A 406 -25.37 -27.25 28.57
CA PRO A 406 -26.64 -26.59 28.37
C PRO A 406 -26.68 -25.13 28.79
N LEU A 407 -25.86 -24.69 29.77
CA LEU A 407 -25.79 -23.29 30.18
C LEU A 407 -25.13 -22.45 29.07
N ALA A 408 -24.00 -22.93 28.52
CA ALA A 408 -23.33 -22.29 27.41
C ALA A 408 -24.22 -22.24 26.16
N PHE A 409 -24.93 -23.34 25.84
CA PHE A 409 -25.86 -23.36 24.72
C PHE A 409 -27.00 -22.34 24.89
N SER A 410 -27.60 -22.26 26.09
CA SER A 410 -28.64 -21.26 26.41
C SER A 410 -28.12 -19.83 26.27
N TYR A 411 -26.91 -19.57 26.80
CA TYR A 411 -26.26 -18.27 26.68
C TYR A 411 -26.01 -17.88 25.22
N LEU A 412 -25.39 -18.76 24.41
CA LEU A 412 -25.12 -18.49 23.00
C LEU A 412 -26.39 -18.30 22.18
N SER A 413 -27.44 -19.06 22.48
CA SER A 413 -28.74 -18.97 21.80
C SER A 413 -29.44 -17.64 22.07
N LYS A 414 -29.29 -17.04 23.27
CA LYS A 414 -29.77 -15.68 23.59
C LYS A 414 -29.24 -14.63 22.61
N TYR A 415 -28.02 -14.83 22.08
CA TYR A 415 -27.33 -13.89 21.17
C TYR A 415 -27.21 -14.39 19.72
N GLU A 416 -28.07 -15.30 19.28
CA GLU A 416 -28.04 -15.87 17.93
C GLU A 416 -27.97 -14.82 16.82
N ASN A 417 -28.63 -13.68 16.99
CA ASN A 417 -28.60 -12.57 16.04
C ASN A 417 -27.19 -11.95 15.86
N ALA A 418 -26.40 -11.89 16.94
CA ALA A 418 -25.02 -11.39 16.86
C ALA A 418 -24.13 -12.32 16.01
N PHE A 419 -24.31 -13.64 16.13
CA PHE A 419 -23.60 -14.62 15.31
C PHE A 419 -24.03 -14.58 13.84
N SER A 420 -25.34 -14.42 13.59
CA SER A 420 -25.90 -14.35 12.24
C SER A 420 -25.50 -13.07 11.50
N SER A 421 -25.20 -11.99 12.20
CA SER A 421 -24.78 -10.70 11.64
C SER A 421 -23.28 -10.60 11.31
N ARG A 422 -22.48 -11.64 11.58
CA ARG A 422 -21.05 -11.67 11.26
C ARG A 422 -20.82 -11.49 9.75
N LYS A 423 -19.97 -10.50 9.39
CA LYS A 423 -19.77 -10.08 7.98
C LYS A 423 -18.86 -11.00 7.18
N SER A 424 -17.96 -11.75 7.84
CA SER A 424 -16.99 -12.58 7.16
C SER A 424 -17.64 -13.79 6.48
N SER A 425 -17.30 -14.03 5.22
CA SER A 425 -17.81 -15.16 4.42
C SER A 425 -17.42 -16.53 4.99
N ILE A 426 -16.42 -16.60 5.88
CA ILE A 426 -15.95 -17.83 6.52
C ILE A 426 -17.05 -18.53 7.34
N TYR A 427 -18.04 -17.77 7.83
CA TYR A 427 -19.15 -18.30 8.63
C TYR A 427 -20.34 -18.76 7.79
N LYS A 428 -20.38 -18.47 6.49
CA LYS A 428 -21.50 -18.86 5.62
C LYS A 428 -21.58 -20.38 5.49
N GLY A 429 -22.77 -20.92 5.78
CA GLY A 429 -23.04 -22.37 5.71
C GLY A 429 -22.32 -23.19 6.80
N LYS A 430 -21.89 -22.55 7.89
CA LYS A 430 -21.33 -23.20 9.07
C LYS A 430 -22.33 -23.15 10.23
N ASP A 431 -22.10 -23.98 11.25
CA ASP A 431 -22.91 -23.96 12.45
C ASP A 431 -22.92 -22.58 13.10
N LYS A 432 -24.03 -22.25 13.75
CA LYS A 432 -24.30 -20.90 14.26
C LYS A 432 -23.19 -20.34 15.14
N PHE A 433 -22.66 -21.14 16.06
CA PHE A 433 -21.67 -20.72 17.05
C PHE A 433 -20.22 -21.02 16.64
N SER A 434 -20.01 -21.42 15.37
CA SER A 434 -18.68 -21.77 14.88
C SER A 434 -17.65 -20.64 15.05
N ILE A 435 -16.45 -21.03 15.45
CA ILE A 435 -15.23 -20.23 15.47
C ILE A 435 -14.15 -20.87 14.59
N PHE A 436 -13.14 -20.10 14.21
CA PHE A 436 -12.03 -20.57 13.37
C PHE A 436 -10.69 -20.33 14.06
N GLY A 437 -9.60 -20.88 13.51
CA GLY A 437 -8.29 -20.81 14.14
C GLY A 437 -8.20 -21.64 15.42
N ILE A 438 -8.92 -22.74 15.48
CA ILE A 438 -8.97 -23.67 16.60
C ILE A 438 -8.72 -25.10 16.15
N GLY A 439 -8.07 -25.89 16.99
CA GLY A 439 -7.73 -27.29 16.79
C GLY A 439 -6.90 -27.82 17.95
N ASP A 440 -6.40 -29.06 17.87
CA ASP A 440 -5.62 -29.70 18.93
C ASP A 440 -4.42 -28.85 19.38
N TYR A 441 -3.82 -28.10 18.44
CA TYR A 441 -2.74 -27.15 18.71
C TYR A 441 -3.14 -26.04 19.69
N SER A 442 -4.42 -25.66 19.72
CA SER A 442 -4.94 -24.63 20.64
C SER A 442 -4.97 -25.10 22.10
N PHE A 443 -4.97 -26.41 22.32
CA PHE A 443 -5.07 -27.01 23.65
C PHE A 443 -3.74 -27.56 24.18
N LYS A 444 -2.64 -27.38 23.44
CA LYS A 444 -1.29 -27.77 23.87
C LYS A 444 -0.83 -26.96 25.09
N PRO A 445 -0.03 -27.57 25.98
CA PRO A 445 0.36 -26.95 27.24
C PRO A 445 1.31 -25.75 27.08
N TYR A 446 2.15 -25.75 26.04
CA TYR A 446 3.13 -24.70 25.82
C TYR A 446 2.96 -24.11 24.43
N LYS A 447 3.02 -22.77 24.35
CA LYS A 447 2.95 -22.07 23.07
C LYS A 447 3.93 -20.93 23.01
N ILE A 448 4.53 -20.71 21.85
CA ILE A 448 5.26 -19.48 21.54
C ILE A 448 4.31 -18.60 20.74
N VAL A 449 4.12 -17.37 21.20
CA VAL A 449 3.14 -16.43 20.63
C VAL A 449 3.85 -15.16 20.15
N VAL A 450 3.40 -14.62 19.00
CA VAL A 450 3.87 -13.36 18.43
C VAL A 450 2.71 -12.53 17.91
N SER A 451 2.77 -11.21 18.07
CA SER A 451 1.80 -10.27 17.49
C SER A 451 2.02 -10.10 16.00
N SER A 452 0.94 -10.05 15.22
CA SER A 452 1.00 -9.69 13.79
C SER A 452 1.04 -8.18 13.55
N LEU A 453 0.72 -7.35 14.54
CA LEU A 453 0.45 -5.92 14.39
C LEU A 453 1.63 -5.02 14.80
N TYR A 454 2.47 -5.46 15.72
CA TYR A 454 3.52 -4.61 16.26
C TYR A 454 4.81 -4.64 15.44
N LYS A 455 5.38 -3.46 15.22
CA LYS A 455 6.66 -3.26 14.51
C LYS A 455 7.86 -3.76 15.32
N SER A 456 7.75 -3.77 16.66
CA SER A 456 8.71 -4.40 17.57
C SER A 456 8.28 -5.86 17.76
N ILE A 457 8.99 -6.77 17.12
CA ILE A 457 8.67 -8.20 17.15
C ILE A 457 9.22 -8.79 18.46
N ARG A 458 8.33 -9.36 19.25
CA ARG A 458 8.65 -10.08 20.48
C ARG A 458 7.94 -11.41 20.48
N PHE A 459 8.70 -12.48 20.68
CA PHE A 459 8.16 -13.81 20.91
C PHE A 459 8.10 -14.07 22.41
N ILE A 460 6.97 -14.56 22.89
CA ILE A 460 6.77 -14.93 24.29
C ILE A 460 6.40 -16.41 24.39
N LEU A 461 6.84 -17.06 25.46
CA LEU A 461 6.41 -18.41 25.84
C LEU A 461 5.25 -18.28 26.84
N VAL A 462 4.19 -19.03 26.58
CA VAL A 462 3.05 -19.16 27.49
C VAL A 462 2.84 -20.63 27.87
N SER A 463 2.44 -20.88 29.12
CA SER A 463 2.18 -22.20 29.68
C SER A 463 0.74 -22.31 30.18
N LEU A 464 0.35 -23.47 30.70
CA LEU A 464 -0.95 -23.64 31.34
C LEU A 464 -1.13 -22.66 32.51
N THR A 465 -2.31 -22.10 32.64
CA THR A 465 -2.74 -21.29 33.78
C THR A 465 -3.91 -21.97 34.45
N ASP A 466 -3.79 -22.29 35.73
CA ASP A 466 -4.78 -23.06 36.48
C ASP A 466 -5.20 -24.36 35.78
N GLY A 467 -4.25 -25.02 35.16
CA GLY A 467 -4.47 -26.25 34.39
C GLY A 467 -5.11 -26.06 33.02
N LYS A 468 -5.43 -24.82 32.62
CA LYS A 468 -6.06 -24.50 31.33
C LYS A 468 -5.06 -23.95 30.31
N PRO A 469 -5.13 -24.38 29.04
CA PRO A 469 -4.33 -23.80 27.97
C PRO A 469 -4.77 -22.36 27.67
N ILE A 470 -3.79 -21.50 27.40
CA ILE A 470 -4.05 -20.11 27.00
C ILE A 470 -4.48 -20.09 25.52
N MET A 471 -5.62 -19.46 25.23
CA MET A 471 -6.07 -19.19 23.87
C MET A 471 -5.46 -17.92 23.32
N VAL A 472 -5.30 -17.86 22.00
CA VAL A 472 -4.66 -16.76 21.30
C VAL A 472 -5.63 -16.19 20.27
N ASP A 473 -5.74 -14.88 20.20
CA ASP A 473 -6.60 -14.14 19.27
C ASP A 473 -6.02 -14.14 17.82
N ASP A 474 -6.87 -13.97 16.80
CA ASP A 474 -6.48 -14.00 15.37
C ASP A 474 -5.51 -12.87 14.96
N THR A 475 -5.27 -11.91 15.82
CA THR A 475 -4.23 -10.88 15.64
C THR A 475 -2.82 -11.35 16.03
N CYS A 476 -2.70 -12.60 16.49
CA CYS A 476 -1.44 -13.24 16.86
C CYS A 476 -1.23 -14.53 16.06
N TYR A 477 0.04 -14.94 15.99
CA TYR A 477 0.44 -16.27 15.52
C TYR A 477 1.04 -17.06 16.67
N GLN A 478 0.92 -18.38 16.61
CA GLN A 478 1.41 -19.31 17.63
C GLN A 478 2.10 -20.55 17.05
N LEU A 479 3.08 -21.06 17.79
CA LEU A 479 3.61 -22.42 17.71
C LEU A 479 3.17 -23.19 18.95
N ASP A 480 2.89 -24.47 18.81
CA ASP A 480 2.44 -25.36 19.87
C ASP A 480 3.48 -26.44 20.21
N PHE A 481 3.59 -26.78 21.51
CA PHE A 481 4.58 -27.74 22.03
C PHE A 481 3.97 -28.60 23.13
N ASP A 482 4.46 -29.86 23.19
CA ASP A 482 4.22 -30.78 24.31
C ASP A 482 5.36 -30.70 25.34
N SER A 483 6.57 -30.30 24.93
CA SER A 483 7.76 -30.20 25.77
C SER A 483 8.11 -28.73 26.07
N LEU A 484 8.32 -28.42 27.35
CA LEU A 484 8.79 -27.11 27.80
C LEU A 484 10.21 -26.82 27.31
N ASP A 485 11.09 -27.83 27.34
CA ASP A 485 12.49 -27.66 26.97
C ASP A 485 12.61 -27.36 25.46
N GLU A 486 11.82 -28.05 24.63
CA GLU A 486 11.73 -27.76 23.19
C GLU A 486 11.22 -26.32 22.96
N ALA A 487 10.15 -25.93 23.65
CA ALA A 487 9.57 -24.60 23.55
C ALA A 487 10.57 -23.50 23.95
N LYS A 488 11.34 -23.71 25.02
CA LYS A 488 12.39 -22.77 25.46
C LYS A 488 13.51 -22.65 24.43
N CYS A 489 14.00 -23.78 23.91
CA CYS A 489 15.05 -23.79 22.89
C CYS A 489 14.64 -23.02 21.65
N ILE A 490 13.39 -23.19 21.17
CA ILE A 490 12.85 -22.49 20.00
C ILE A 490 12.60 -21.02 20.32
N LEU A 491 12.17 -20.67 21.53
CA LEU A 491 12.01 -19.28 21.95
C LEU A 491 13.34 -18.53 21.91
N ASP A 492 14.41 -19.15 22.45
CA ASP A 492 15.76 -18.55 22.45
C ASP A 492 16.28 -18.35 21.02
N ALA A 493 16.01 -19.32 20.14
CA ALA A 493 16.33 -19.20 18.72
C ALA A 493 15.56 -18.03 18.07
N LEU A 494 14.25 -17.92 18.29
CA LEU A 494 13.39 -16.86 17.72
C LEU A 494 13.76 -15.46 18.22
N ASN A 495 14.18 -15.33 19.48
CA ASN A 495 14.60 -14.04 20.07
C ASN A 495 16.11 -13.76 19.86
N SER A 496 16.80 -14.56 19.06
CA SER A 496 18.21 -14.32 18.72
C SER A 496 18.39 -13.05 17.87
N LYS A 497 19.60 -12.49 17.90
CA LYS A 497 19.96 -11.32 17.09
C LYS A 497 19.83 -11.62 15.59
N GLU A 498 20.18 -12.84 15.18
CA GLU A 498 20.14 -13.29 13.79
C GLU A 498 18.72 -13.30 13.24
N ILE A 499 17.78 -13.90 13.97
CA ILE A 499 16.35 -13.92 13.57
C ILE A 499 15.74 -12.53 13.68
N SER A 500 16.07 -11.76 14.69
CA SER A 500 15.63 -10.35 14.78
C SER A 500 16.09 -9.55 13.57
N SER A 501 17.37 -9.66 13.19
CA SER A 501 17.91 -8.99 11.99
C SER A 501 17.25 -9.48 10.70
N LEU A 502 17.01 -10.80 10.59
CA LEU A 502 16.32 -11.39 9.45
C LEU A 502 14.90 -10.82 9.32
N LEU A 503 14.12 -10.86 10.38
CA LEU A 503 12.75 -10.34 10.38
C LEU A 503 12.71 -8.85 10.06
N GLN A 504 13.59 -8.04 10.67
CA GLN A 504 13.67 -6.61 10.38
C GLN A 504 14.03 -6.32 8.94
N SER A 505 14.88 -7.15 8.30
CA SER A 505 15.25 -7.00 6.89
C SER A 505 14.14 -7.42 5.91
N LEU A 506 13.14 -8.16 6.36
CA LEU A 506 12.04 -8.65 5.53
C LEU A 506 10.77 -7.80 5.65
N ILE A 507 10.56 -7.13 6.79
CA ILE A 507 9.31 -6.40 7.04
C ILE A 507 9.37 -4.94 6.58
N PHE A 508 8.27 -4.49 5.99
CA PHE A 508 8.03 -3.08 5.69
C PHE A 508 7.13 -2.50 6.79
N LYS A 509 7.66 -1.52 7.55
CA LYS A 509 7.04 -1.01 8.80
C LYS A 509 5.74 -0.22 8.60
N ASP A 510 5.40 0.15 7.40
CA ASP A 510 4.15 0.82 7.02
C ASP A 510 3.00 -0.17 6.73
N ALA A 511 3.27 -1.49 6.73
CA ALA A 511 2.23 -2.49 6.60
C ALA A 511 1.35 -2.57 7.86
N LYS A 512 0.03 -2.73 7.70
CA LYS A 512 -0.91 -2.89 8.81
C LYS A 512 -0.62 -4.15 9.64
N ARG A 513 -0.26 -5.25 8.98
CA ARG A 513 0.23 -6.49 9.60
C ARG A 513 1.66 -6.70 9.16
N VAL A 514 2.60 -6.37 10.02
CA VAL A 514 4.05 -6.45 9.71
C VAL A 514 4.58 -7.88 9.78
N VAL A 515 4.02 -8.72 10.66
CA VAL A 515 4.33 -10.14 10.75
C VAL A 515 3.19 -10.93 10.15
N THR A 516 3.49 -11.76 9.15
CA THR A 516 2.54 -12.65 8.48
C THR A 516 2.92 -14.11 8.67
N LYS A 517 1.95 -15.01 8.51
CA LYS A 517 2.21 -16.45 8.56
C LYS A 517 3.22 -16.86 7.49
N SER A 518 3.11 -16.34 6.27
CA SER A 518 4.03 -16.61 5.18
C SER A 518 5.47 -16.23 5.51
N LEU A 519 5.66 -15.09 6.19
CA LEU A 519 6.97 -14.67 6.70
C LEU A 519 7.51 -15.65 7.73
N LEU A 520 6.71 -15.99 8.75
CA LEU A 520 7.11 -16.89 9.83
C LEU A 520 7.44 -18.31 9.33
N MET A 521 6.72 -18.79 8.30
CA MET A 521 6.99 -20.08 7.64
C MET A 521 8.29 -20.11 6.83
N ARG A 522 8.98 -18.97 6.69
CA ARG A 522 10.29 -18.85 6.04
C ARG A 522 11.48 -18.80 7.01
N LEU A 523 11.23 -18.93 8.32
CA LEU A 523 12.30 -18.96 9.32
C LEU A 523 12.85 -20.39 9.45
N ASP A 524 14.09 -20.63 9.02
CA ASP A 524 14.79 -21.91 9.20
C ASP A 524 15.42 -21.99 10.60
N LEU A 525 14.57 -22.27 11.58
CA LEU A 525 14.98 -22.41 12.97
C LEU A 525 15.88 -23.63 13.18
N THR A 526 15.74 -24.66 12.34
CA THR A 526 16.58 -25.87 12.41
C THR A 526 18.02 -25.54 12.06
N GLN A 527 18.26 -24.74 11.01
CA GLN A 527 19.60 -24.29 10.65
C GLN A 527 20.22 -23.43 11.76
N LEU A 528 19.44 -22.52 12.34
CA LEU A 528 19.92 -21.68 13.44
C LEU A 528 20.31 -22.49 14.68
N CYS A 529 19.47 -23.43 15.07
CA CYS A 529 19.75 -24.28 16.23
C CYS A 529 20.99 -25.15 16.01
N ARG A 530 21.19 -25.70 14.80
CA ARG A 530 22.43 -26.43 14.43
C ARG A 530 23.68 -25.55 14.57
N ASP A 531 23.61 -24.33 14.04
CA ASP A 531 24.73 -23.37 14.10
C ASP A 531 25.10 -23.00 15.57
N LYS A 532 24.12 -23.04 16.46
CA LYS A 532 24.31 -22.79 17.91
C LYS A 532 24.60 -24.05 18.74
N GLY A 533 24.76 -25.22 18.10
CA GLY A 533 25.06 -26.48 18.77
C GLY A 533 23.89 -27.08 19.55
N ALA A 534 22.67 -26.60 19.31
CA ALA A 534 21.47 -27.14 19.94
C ALA A 534 20.91 -28.32 19.12
N THR A 535 20.69 -29.47 19.77
CA THR A 535 20.08 -30.64 19.16
C THR A 535 18.56 -30.54 19.28
N ILE A 536 17.87 -30.25 18.18
CA ILE A 536 16.40 -30.35 18.11
C ILE A 536 16.07 -31.80 17.80
N ALA A 537 15.23 -32.45 18.61
CA ALA A 537 14.76 -33.79 18.37
C ALA A 537 14.06 -33.89 17.00
N SER A 538 14.64 -34.62 16.09
CA SER A 538 14.28 -34.71 14.67
C SER A 538 12.94 -35.41 14.36
N GLN A 539 12.09 -35.68 15.35
CA GLN A 539 10.92 -36.55 15.22
C GLN A 539 9.66 -35.93 14.58
N ARG A 540 9.59 -34.61 14.36
CA ARG A 540 8.40 -33.99 13.71
C ARG A 540 8.42 -33.97 12.18
N PHE A 541 9.45 -34.52 11.54
CA PHE A 541 9.63 -34.38 10.08
C PHE A 541 8.78 -35.32 9.22
N ASN A 542 8.08 -36.31 9.77
CA ASN A 542 7.49 -37.41 8.96
C ASN A 542 5.97 -37.56 8.98
N ASN A 543 5.20 -36.73 9.65
CA ASN A 543 3.75 -36.87 9.62
C ASN A 543 3.04 -35.59 9.22
N GLY A 544 2.55 -35.51 7.97
CA GLY A 544 1.49 -34.57 7.60
C GLY A 544 1.72 -33.62 6.45
N ALA A 545 2.37 -34.04 5.39
CA ALA A 545 2.42 -33.28 4.13
C ALA A 545 1.16 -33.46 3.27
N THR A 546 -0.01 -33.60 3.86
CA THR A 546 -1.28 -33.60 3.11
C THR A 546 -2.41 -33.22 4.04
N GLN A 547 -2.63 -31.91 4.21
CA GLN A 547 -3.95 -31.37 4.52
C GLN A 547 -3.95 -29.84 4.45
N GLN A 548 -4.71 -29.38 3.45
CA GLN A 548 -5.34 -28.06 3.34
C GLN A 548 -4.44 -26.83 3.53
N LEU A 549 -3.90 -26.37 2.42
CA LEU A 549 -3.75 -24.94 2.19
C LEU A 549 -5.12 -24.31 2.44
N SER A 550 -5.27 -23.56 3.53
CA SER A 550 -6.48 -22.80 3.78
C SER A 550 -6.57 -21.70 2.72
N LEU A 551 -7.72 -21.60 2.08
CA LEU A 551 -8.09 -20.61 1.06
C LEU A 551 -8.11 -19.15 1.57
N PHE A 552 -7.50 -18.85 2.72
CA PHE A 552 -7.62 -17.56 3.43
C PHE A 552 -6.27 -17.12 4.02
N ASP A 553 -5.31 -16.80 3.15
CA ASP A 553 -4.20 -15.89 3.47
C ASP A 553 -4.29 -14.63 2.60
#